data_24807ec5efd336fa380bb636fb5a4678
#
_entry.id   24807ec5efd336fa380bb636fb5a4678
#
_cell.length_a   1.000
_cell.length_b   1.000
_cell.length_c   1.000
_cell.angle_alpha   90.00
_cell.angle_beta   90.00
_cell.angle_gamma   90.00
#
_symmetry.space_group_name_H-M   'P 1'
#
loop_
_entity.id
_entity.type
_entity.pdbx_description
1 polymer ?
#
loop_
_entity_poly.entity_id
_entity_poly.type
_entity_poly.pdbx_seq_one_letter_code
_entity_poly.pdbx_strand_id
1 'polypeptide(L)'
;MHKASFKDFLLLFLLAGIWGSAFFNIKIASESYTPMALAFGRIFFAAIVMLIYCWIRKISIEAFGENWLWYATIGFVNLVLPFFFISFGILKVQSNLAAILMSTAPIAATILGHLFLSLIHISEPTRHA
;
A
#
# COMPACT_ATOMS: atom_id res chain seq x y z
N MET A 1 26.63 9.44 2.53
CA MET A 1 25.38 9.95 1.92
C MET A 1 25.38 9.60 0.43
N HIS A 2 24.46 8.73 -0.01
CA HIS A 2 24.33 8.40 -1.44
C HIS A 2 23.76 9.63 -2.16
N LYS A 3 24.50 10.15 -3.15
CA LYS A 3 23.96 11.24 -3.98
C LYS A 3 22.88 10.67 -4.90
N ALA A 4 21.68 11.26 -4.87
CA ALA A 4 20.59 10.84 -5.76
C ALA A 4 21.03 10.92 -7.22
N SER A 5 20.84 9.83 -7.96
CA SER A 5 21.18 9.72 -9.38
C SER A 5 19.99 10.22 -10.23
N PHE A 6 20.25 10.59 -11.47
CA PHE A 6 19.18 10.89 -12.44
C PHE A 6 18.16 9.76 -12.58
N LYS A 7 18.60 8.51 -12.46
CA LYS A 7 17.73 7.33 -12.47
C LYS A 7 16.74 7.34 -11.30
N ASP A 8 17.16 7.81 -10.11
CA ASP A 8 16.30 7.86 -8.92
C ASP A 8 15.19 8.90 -9.12
N PHE A 9 15.50 10.05 -9.74
CA PHE A 9 14.49 11.04 -10.09
C PHE A 9 13.52 10.55 -11.16
N LEU A 10 14.00 9.82 -12.17
CA LEU A 10 13.14 9.24 -13.20
C LEU A 10 12.18 8.20 -12.59
N LEU A 11 12.69 7.32 -11.72
CA LEU A 11 11.88 6.33 -11.03
C LEU A 11 10.84 6.99 -10.12
N LEU A 12 11.23 8.04 -9.40
CA LEU A 12 10.31 8.81 -8.57
C LEU A 12 9.19 9.45 -9.39
N PHE A 13 9.54 10.04 -10.54
CA PHE A 13 8.57 10.66 -11.45
C PHE A 13 7.59 9.63 -12.03
N LEU A 14 8.10 8.47 -12.47
CA LEU A 14 7.27 7.36 -12.94
C LEU A 14 6.34 6.86 -11.84
N LEU A 15 6.85 6.66 -10.64
CA LEU A 15 6.04 6.24 -9.50
C LEU A 15 4.94 7.25 -9.18
N ALA A 16 5.28 8.54 -9.16
CA ALA A 16 4.31 9.61 -8.95
C ALA A 16 3.21 9.63 -10.03
N GLY A 17 3.57 9.41 -11.29
CA GLY A 17 2.62 9.31 -12.41
C GLY A 17 1.68 8.11 -12.27
N ILE A 18 2.22 6.94 -11.93
CA ILE A 18 1.42 5.72 -11.72
C ILE A 18 0.45 5.90 -10.54
N TRP A 19 0.93 6.41 -9.41
CA TRP A 19 0.08 6.63 -8.23
C TRP A 19 -0.96 7.74 -8.46
N GLY A 20 -0.56 8.86 -9.08
CA GLY A 20 -1.46 9.96 -9.38
C GLY A 20 -2.58 9.57 -10.34
N SER A 21 -2.26 8.79 -11.38
CA SER A 21 -3.27 8.30 -12.33
C SER A 21 -4.24 7.29 -11.71
N ALA A 22 -3.85 6.59 -10.63
CA ALA A 22 -4.70 5.58 -10.01
C ALA A 22 -6.02 6.15 -9.48
N PHE A 23 -6.00 7.34 -8.86
CA PHE A 23 -7.22 7.98 -8.34
C PHE A 23 -8.16 8.40 -9.46
N PHE A 24 -7.63 8.91 -10.57
CA PHE A 24 -8.41 9.25 -11.75
C PHE A 24 -9.05 8.00 -12.36
N ASN A 25 -8.30 6.94 -12.54
CA ASN A 25 -8.80 5.67 -13.07
C ASN A 25 -9.89 5.05 -12.17
N ILE A 26 -9.72 5.10 -10.84
CA ILE A 26 -10.75 4.62 -9.91
C ILE A 26 -12.02 5.45 -10.05
N LYS A 27 -11.91 6.76 -10.22
CA LYS A 27 -13.07 7.64 -10.39
C LYS A 27 -13.87 7.29 -11.64
N ILE A 28 -13.20 7.12 -12.78
CA ILE A 28 -13.85 6.71 -14.04
C ILE A 28 -14.50 5.33 -13.86
N ALA A 29 -13.77 4.38 -13.32
CA ALA A 29 -14.29 3.03 -13.13
C ALA A 29 -15.46 2.98 -12.13
N SER A 30 -15.52 3.91 -11.17
CA SER A 30 -16.61 3.99 -10.19
C SER A 30 -17.97 4.42 -10.81
N GLU A 31 -17.97 4.89 -12.04
CA GLU A 31 -19.21 5.18 -12.78
C GLU A 31 -19.91 3.89 -13.26
N SER A 32 -19.15 2.82 -13.49
CA SER A 32 -19.66 1.55 -14.02
C SER A 32 -19.60 0.39 -13.04
N TYR A 33 -18.73 0.47 -12.03
CA TYR A 33 -18.49 -0.61 -11.08
C TYR A 33 -18.73 -0.18 -9.64
N THR A 34 -19.21 -1.12 -8.83
CA THR A 34 -19.37 -0.88 -7.39
C THR A 34 -18.00 -0.78 -6.70
N PRO A 35 -17.90 -0.05 -5.56
CA PRO A 35 -16.64 0.04 -4.79
C PRO A 35 -16.05 -1.32 -4.41
N MET A 36 -16.91 -2.28 -4.11
CA MET A 36 -16.51 -3.65 -3.79
C MET A 36 -15.87 -4.34 -5.00
N ALA A 37 -16.48 -4.22 -6.18
CA ALA A 37 -15.93 -4.79 -7.41
C ALA A 37 -14.57 -4.16 -7.78
N LEU A 38 -14.44 -2.85 -7.58
CA LEU A 38 -13.18 -2.14 -7.84
C LEU A 38 -12.07 -2.57 -6.88
N ALA A 39 -12.36 -2.65 -5.57
CA ALA A 39 -11.40 -3.11 -4.58
C ALA A 39 -10.98 -4.56 -4.84
N PHE A 40 -11.94 -5.45 -5.08
CA PHE A 40 -11.69 -6.85 -5.40
C PHE A 40 -10.86 -7.00 -6.68
N GLY A 41 -11.27 -6.33 -7.76
CA GLY A 41 -10.57 -6.42 -9.05
C GLY A 41 -9.11 -6.01 -8.94
N ARG A 42 -8.81 -4.92 -8.24
CA ARG A 42 -7.42 -4.45 -8.04
C ARG A 42 -6.57 -5.49 -7.30
N ILE A 43 -7.10 -6.05 -6.21
CA ILE A 43 -6.40 -7.05 -5.41
C ILE A 43 -6.22 -8.34 -6.21
N PHE A 44 -7.26 -8.77 -6.92
CA PHE A 44 -7.25 -9.99 -7.72
C PHE A 44 -6.21 -9.94 -8.84
N PHE A 45 -6.21 -8.88 -9.65
CA PHE A 45 -5.21 -8.73 -10.72
C PHE A 45 -3.79 -8.57 -10.17
N ALA A 46 -3.62 -7.82 -9.08
CA ALA A 46 -2.31 -7.71 -8.43
C ALA A 46 -1.81 -9.07 -7.91
N ALA A 47 -2.68 -9.87 -7.32
CA ALA A 47 -2.35 -11.22 -6.87
C ALA A 47 -1.92 -12.12 -8.02
N ILE A 48 -2.63 -12.10 -9.17
CA ILE A 48 -2.26 -12.86 -10.36
C ILE A 48 -0.86 -12.48 -10.84
N VAL A 49 -0.59 -11.18 -10.97
CA VAL A 49 0.73 -10.69 -11.43
C VAL A 49 1.83 -11.12 -10.46
N MET A 50 1.60 -11.04 -9.15
CA MET A 50 2.55 -11.49 -8.15
C MET A 50 2.78 -13.00 -8.18
N LEU A 51 1.72 -13.80 -8.35
CA LEU A 51 1.85 -15.26 -8.50
C LEU A 51 2.66 -15.63 -9.74
N ILE A 52 2.40 -14.99 -10.88
CA ILE A 52 3.17 -15.18 -12.11
C ILE A 52 4.64 -14.82 -11.89
N TYR A 53 4.91 -13.68 -11.23
CA TYR A 53 6.26 -13.25 -10.90
C TYR A 53 6.99 -14.28 -10.01
N CYS A 54 6.35 -14.74 -8.94
CA CYS A 54 6.91 -15.75 -8.05
C CYS A 54 7.20 -17.06 -8.79
N TRP A 55 6.30 -17.47 -9.67
CA TRP A 55 6.47 -18.67 -10.50
C TRP A 55 7.68 -18.56 -11.45
N ILE A 56 7.80 -17.44 -12.17
CA ILE A 56 8.94 -17.17 -13.07
C ILE A 56 10.27 -17.13 -12.29
N ARG A 57 10.27 -16.52 -11.11
CA ARG A 57 11.46 -16.36 -10.27
C ARG A 57 11.73 -17.59 -9.39
N LYS A 58 10.89 -18.63 -9.46
CA LYS A 58 10.99 -19.85 -8.63
C LYS A 58 11.05 -19.54 -7.13
N ILE A 59 10.33 -18.51 -6.68
CA ILE A 59 10.22 -18.13 -5.28
C ILE A 59 9.21 -19.07 -4.62
N SER A 60 9.61 -19.78 -3.58
CA SER A 60 8.68 -20.60 -2.78
C SER A 60 7.72 -19.71 -2.02
N ILE A 61 6.43 -19.96 -2.15
CA ILE A 61 5.40 -19.24 -1.40
C ILE A 61 5.03 -20.08 -0.19
N GLU A 62 5.48 -19.67 0.98
CA GLU A 62 5.15 -20.32 2.26
C GLU A 62 3.75 -19.92 2.78
N ALA A 63 2.85 -19.53 1.86
CA ALA A 63 1.55 -18.97 2.21
C ALA A 63 0.63 -19.95 2.96
N PHE A 64 0.87 -21.25 2.83
CA PHE A 64 0.05 -22.31 3.43
C PHE A 64 0.74 -23.02 4.61
N GLY A 65 1.83 -22.44 5.14
CA GLY A 65 2.49 -22.94 6.34
C GLY A 65 1.77 -22.55 7.64
N GLU A 66 2.40 -22.79 8.78
CA GLU A 66 1.86 -22.51 10.12
C GLU A 66 1.43 -21.04 10.31
N ASN A 67 1.95 -20.11 9.52
CA ASN A 67 1.73 -18.67 9.64
C ASN A 67 0.68 -18.10 8.67
N TRP A 68 -0.09 -18.94 7.98
CA TRP A 68 -1.04 -18.48 6.96
C TRP A 68 -2.06 -17.46 7.50
N LEU A 69 -2.47 -17.61 8.76
CA LEU A 69 -3.43 -16.71 9.40
C LEU A 69 -2.85 -15.30 9.59
N TRP A 70 -1.57 -15.21 9.90
CA TRP A 70 -0.84 -13.93 9.98
C TRP A 70 -0.79 -13.25 8.63
N TYR A 71 -0.43 -13.97 7.56
CA TYR A 71 -0.40 -13.41 6.21
C TYR A 71 -1.80 -12.98 5.75
N ALA A 72 -2.83 -13.76 6.04
CA ALA A 72 -4.21 -13.41 5.73
C ALA A 72 -4.66 -12.16 6.49
N THR A 73 -4.34 -12.05 7.78
CA THR A 73 -4.69 -10.89 8.60
C THR A 73 -3.97 -9.63 8.11
N ILE A 74 -2.66 -9.72 7.85
CA ILE A 74 -1.88 -8.60 7.32
C ILE A 74 -2.41 -8.18 5.94
N GLY A 75 -2.70 -9.13 5.05
CA GLY A 75 -3.28 -8.85 3.74
C GLY A 75 -4.66 -8.21 3.84
N PHE A 76 -5.50 -8.67 4.73
CA PHE A 76 -6.82 -8.09 4.95
C PHE A 76 -6.73 -6.65 5.47
N VAL A 77 -5.95 -6.42 6.50
CA VAL A 77 -5.83 -5.09 7.13
C VAL A 77 -5.11 -4.08 6.23
N ASN A 78 -4.05 -4.51 5.51
CA ASN A 78 -3.24 -3.59 4.71
C ASN A 78 -3.69 -3.44 3.26
N LEU A 79 -4.46 -4.39 2.71
CA LEU A 79 -4.93 -4.33 1.32
C LEU A 79 -6.44 -4.20 1.24
N VAL A 80 -7.19 -5.15 1.81
CA VAL A 80 -8.64 -5.21 1.59
C VAL A 80 -9.33 -3.99 2.19
N LEU A 81 -9.07 -3.68 3.46
CA LEU A 81 -9.69 -2.56 4.16
C LEU A 81 -9.35 -1.20 3.51
N PRO A 82 -8.07 -0.83 3.28
CA PRO A 82 -7.76 0.46 2.69
C PRO A 82 -8.31 0.61 1.28
N PHE A 83 -8.19 -0.40 0.43
CA PHE A 83 -8.71 -0.30 -0.94
C PHE A 83 -10.23 -0.23 -1.00
N PHE A 84 -10.93 -0.91 -0.09
CA PHE A 84 -12.37 -0.79 0.04
C PHE A 84 -12.76 0.64 0.44
N PHE A 85 -12.15 1.19 1.49
CA PHE A 85 -12.45 2.54 1.96
C PHE A 85 -12.08 3.61 0.94
N ILE A 86 -10.96 3.48 0.22
CA ILE A 86 -10.58 4.39 -0.85
C ILE A 86 -11.61 4.35 -1.98
N SER A 87 -12.00 3.15 -2.42
CA SER A 87 -13.00 2.99 -3.48
C SER A 87 -14.36 3.54 -3.08
N PHE A 88 -14.76 3.37 -1.82
CA PHE A 88 -16.00 3.93 -1.30
C PHE A 88 -15.92 5.45 -1.13
N GLY A 89 -14.79 5.95 -0.61
CA GLY A 89 -14.57 7.38 -0.40
C GLY A 89 -14.59 8.19 -1.70
N ILE A 90 -14.02 7.64 -2.78
CA ILE A 90 -13.91 8.33 -4.07
C ILE A 90 -15.28 8.57 -4.75
N LEU A 91 -16.34 7.86 -4.33
CA LEU A 91 -17.72 8.17 -4.74
C LEU A 91 -18.20 9.50 -4.16
N LYS A 92 -17.69 9.87 -2.98
CA LYS A 92 -18.14 11.02 -2.22
C LYS A 92 -17.32 12.28 -2.46
N VAL A 93 -16.08 12.13 -2.95
CA VAL A 93 -15.14 13.23 -3.15
C VAL A 93 -14.60 13.26 -4.58
N GLN A 94 -14.04 14.40 -4.98
CA GLN A 94 -13.32 14.51 -6.25
C GLN A 94 -11.97 13.78 -6.16
N SER A 95 -11.52 13.22 -7.28
CA SER A 95 -10.28 12.43 -7.33
C SER A 95 -9.01 13.20 -6.90
N ASN A 96 -8.97 14.52 -7.21
CA ASN A 96 -7.91 15.41 -6.77
C ASN A 96 -7.88 15.57 -5.25
N LEU A 97 -9.04 15.73 -4.61
CA LEU A 97 -9.13 15.83 -3.15
C LEU A 97 -8.72 14.51 -2.48
N ALA A 98 -9.13 13.37 -3.04
CA ALA A 98 -8.70 12.06 -2.56
C ALA A 98 -7.18 11.91 -2.63
N ALA A 99 -6.54 12.32 -3.73
CA ALA A 99 -5.08 12.29 -3.88
C ALA A 99 -4.36 13.19 -2.86
N ILE A 100 -4.89 14.41 -2.62
CA ILE A 100 -4.33 15.33 -1.61
C ILE A 100 -4.44 14.71 -0.20
N LEU A 101 -5.60 14.19 0.15
CA LEU A 101 -5.79 13.53 1.46
C LEU A 101 -4.84 12.33 1.64
N MET A 102 -4.66 11.52 0.60
CA MET A 102 -3.72 10.40 0.65
C MET A 102 -2.27 10.84 0.75
N SER A 103 -1.90 12.01 0.27
CA SER A 103 -0.54 12.55 0.41
C SER A 103 -0.17 12.89 1.86
N THR A 104 -1.14 13.00 2.76
CA THR A 104 -0.90 13.18 4.20
C THR A 104 -0.50 11.88 4.90
N ALA A 105 -0.76 10.71 4.31
CA ALA A 105 -0.48 9.41 4.91
C ALA A 105 1.01 9.20 5.28
N PRO A 106 2.00 9.54 4.43
CA PRO A 106 3.41 9.43 4.80
C PRO A 106 3.79 10.33 5.99
N ILE A 107 3.18 11.51 6.08
CA ILE A 107 3.42 12.45 7.19
C ILE A 107 2.89 11.82 8.49
N ALA A 108 1.65 11.36 8.47
CA ALA A 108 1.04 10.69 9.61
C ALA A 108 1.84 9.43 10.02
N ALA A 109 2.28 8.62 9.06
CA ALA A 109 3.10 7.44 9.31
C ALA A 109 4.44 7.80 9.96
N THR A 110 5.08 8.87 9.52
CA THR A 110 6.35 9.35 10.11
C THR A 110 6.16 9.82 11.55
N ILE A 111 5.13 10.60 11.82
CA ILE A 111 4.81 11.09 13.17
C ILE A 111 4.49 9.92 14.10
N LEU A 112 3.59 9.04 13.69
CA LEU A 112 3.21 7.86 14.47
C LEU A 112 4.39 6.92 14.68
N GLY A 113 5.19 6.67 13.64
CA GLY A 113 6.41 5.88 13.73
C GLY A 113 7.38 6.45 14.76
N HIS A 114 7.61 7.78 14.73
CA HIS A 114 8.47 8.42 15.71
C HIS A 114 7.94 8.26 17.14
N LEU A 115 6.65 8.47 17.35
CA LEU A 115 6.03 8.37 18.68
C LEU A 115 6.06 6.93 19.21
N PHE A 116 5.69 5.95 18.40
CA PHE A 116 5.60 4.55 18.84
C PHE A 116 6.97 3.86 18.90
N LEU A 117 7.85 4.07 17.91
CA LEU A 117 9.19 3.47 17.96
C LEU A 117 10.09 4.12 19.02
N SER A 118 9.97 5.44 19.24
CA SER A 118 10.69 6.12 20.30
C SER A 118 10.32 5.57 21.68
N LEU A 119 9.04 5.25 21.91
CA LEU A 119 8.59 4.60 23.15
C LEU A 119 9.15 3.19 23.32
N ILE A 120 9.33 2.44 22.24
CA ILE A 120 9.90 1.07 22.30
C ILE A 120 11.39 1.14 22.67
N HIS A 121 12.15 2.09 22.13
CA HIS A 121 13.57 2.27 22.48
C HIS A 121 13.81 2.72 23.92
N ILE A 122 12.85 3.43 24.53
CA ILE A 122 12.94 3.82 25.96
C ILE A 122 12.65 2.62 26.88
N SER A 123 11.92 1.62 26.40
CA SER A 123 11.53 0.43 27.20
C SER A 123 12.51 -0.75 27.13
N GLU A 124 13.59 -0.69 26.33
CA GLU A 124 14.67 -1.67 26.41
C GLU A 124 15.65 -1.26 27.53
N PRO A 125 15.58 -1.89 28.72
CA PRO A 125 16.62 -1.68 29.72
C PRO A 125 17.92 -2.28 29.18
N THR A 126 18.96 -1.45 29.13
CA THR A 126 20.35 -1.80 28.87
C THR A 126 20.71 -3.14 29.48
N ARG A 127 20.68 -4.20 28.70
CA ARG A 127 21.22 -5.51 29.07
C ARG A 127 22.65 -5.61 28.58
N HIS A 128 23.49 -4.71 29.11
CA HIS A 128 24.93 -4.81 29.05
C HIS A 128 25.47 -4.59 30.46
N ALA A 129 25.55 -5.67 31.19
CA ALA A 129 26.45 -5.85 32.32
C ALA A 129 26.99 -7.27 32.26
#